data_12ecc22921638ca03e75d9c6bb34d88e
#
_entry.id   12ecc22921638ca03e75d9c6bb34d88e
#
_cell.length_a   1.000
_cell.length_b   1.000
_cell.length_c   1.000
_cell.angle_alpha   90.00
_cell.angle_beta   90.00
_cell.angle_gamma   90.00
#
_symmetry.space_group_name_H-M   'P 1'
#
loop_
_entity.id
_entity.type
_entity.pdbx_description
1 polymer ?
#
loop_
_entity_poly.entity_id
_entity_poly.type
_entity_poly.pdbx_seq_one_letter_code
_entity_poly.pdbx_strand_id
1 'polypeptide(L)'
;MIKRNLKDEIAKQALTSIAFARRHKAGKISNWQKNEEMYYQKKKPTVANRANVSLGRMQEFVHTLWSKIDNPLIFKFTKRKESQLKRVNLLNSLRQSDANDDYWDIKDLVGKKQGIIYGRCVNNFFAESLNGYKAHLENVDVYDFLIDPSAGGIDIERANYMGDYSVILNKKQLEAGVKNKEYDKVQVKELTTGNGNKDDKTIEEQNKVNRTIDTGIVSKEVENKTDQFKFWRWYETFEGVRYYVLMDNKGHWIKVEKMSDVFASNLYPYWTWASFPDLTEFWTPSYCDYAREIFMAQDVSINQMLDNAEAINKPMKVVNTGAIEDLSQLKYRRDG
;
A
#
# COMPACT_ATOMS: atom_id res chain seq x y z
N MET A 1 18.15 -18.90 -23.30
CA MET A 1 17.89 -17.46 -23.54
C MET A 1 16.53 -17.29 -24.20
N ILE A 2 15.65 -16.47 -23.65
CA ILE A 2 14.32 -16.18 -24.21
C ILE A 2 14.50 -15.28 -25.44
N LYS A 3 13.81 -15.58 -26.56
CA LYS A 3 13.85 -14.74 -27.77
C LYS A 3 13.25 -13.36 -27.48
N ARG A 4 13.77 -12.29 -28.10
CA ARG A 4 13.32 -10.91 -27.86
C ARG A 4 11.82 -10.72 -28.16
N ASN A 5 11.33 -11.26 -29.29
CA ASN A 5 9.91 -11.17 -29.64
C ASN A 5 8.99 -11.74 -28.54
N LEU A 6 9.39 -12.85 -27.91
CA LEU A 6 8.63 -13.44 -26.82
C LEU A 6 8.65 -12.55 -25.56
N LYS A 7 9.76 -11.87 -25.29
CA LYS A 7 9.85 -10.89 -24.18
C LYS A 7 8.91 -9.72 -24.40
N ASP A 8 8.82 -9.22 -25.64
CA ASP A 8 7.92 -8.13 -26.01
C ASP A 8 6.45 -8.56 -25.89
N GLU A 9 6.10 -9.78 -26.25
CA GLU A 9 4.76 -10.35 -26.09
C GLU A 9 4.38 -10.48 -24.62
N ILE A 10 5.28 -11.03 -23.78
CA ILE A 10 5.06 -11.15 -22.35
C ILE A 10 4.87 -9.77 -21.69
N ALA A 11 5.69 -8.79 -22.02
CA ALA A 11 5.57 -7.43 -21.48
C ALA A 11 4.25 -6.77 -21.91
N LYS A 12 3.80 -7.00 -23.13
CA LYS A 12 2.52 -6.50 -23.64
C LYS A 12 1.32 -7.15 -22.92
N GLN A 13 1.38 -8.45 -22.68
CA GLN A 13 0.38 -9.14 -21.87
C GLN A 13 0.36 -8.59 -20.44
N ALA A 14 1.54 -8.43 -19.82
CA ALA A 14 1.66 -7.89 -18.47
C ALA A 14 1.03 -6.49 -18.34
N LEU A 15 1.19 -5.60 -19.32
CA LEU A 15 0.49 -4.31 -19.33
C LEU A 15 -1.03 -4.45 -19.34
N THR A 16 -1.54 -5.39 -20.12
CA THR A 16 -2.98 -5.68 -20.18
C THR A 16 -3.48 -6.20 -18.84
N SER A 17 -2.74 -7.12 -18.22
CA SER A 17 -3.01 -7.68 -16.90
C SER A 17 -2.99 -6.61 -15.81
N ILE A 18 -2.03 -5.68 -15.83
CA ILE A 18 -1.95 -4.53 -14.93
C ILE A 18 -3.20 -3.64 -15.07
N ALA A 19 -3.60 -3.32 -16.30
CA ALA A 19 -4.77 -2.49 -16.54
C ALA A 19 -6.06 -3.14 -16.03
N PHE A 20 -6.20 -4.45 -16.18
CA PHE A 20 -7.33 -5.21 -15.68
C PHE A 20 -7.37 -5.25 -14.14
N ALA A 21 -6.24 -5.58 -13.50
CA ALA A 21 -6.12 -5.60 -12.05
C ALA A 21 -6.40 -4.22 -11.41
N ARG A 22 -5.95 -3.13 -12.04
CA ARG A 22 -6.25 -1.75 -11.61
C ARG A 22 -7.75 -1.46 -11.59
N ARG A 23 -8.46 -1.84 -12.65
CA ARG A 23 -9.93 -1.64 -12.74
C ARG A 23 -10.65 -2.37 -11.62
N HIS A 24 -10.28 -3.60 -11.36
CA HIS A 24 -10.89 -4.39 -10.28
C HIS A 24 -10.62 -3.78 -8.89
N LYS A 25 -9.41 -3.30 -8.65
CA LYS A 25 -9.01 -2.69 -7.39
C LYS A 25 -9.63 -1.29 -7.18
N ALA A 26 -9.95 -0.55 -8.24
CA ALA A 26 -10.41 0.84 -8.18
C ALA A 26 -11.60 1.04 -7.22
N GLY A 27 -12.54 0.10 -7.19
CA GLY A 27 -13.68 0.16 -6.26
C GLY A 27 -13.32 0.08 -4.77
N LYS A 28 -12.18 -0.50 -4.43
CA LYS A 28 -11.71 -0.62 -3.03
C LYS A 28 -10.96 0.62 -2.55
N ILE A 29 -10.31 1.34 -3.46
CA ILE A 29 -9.48 2.52 -3.14
C ILE A 29 -10.30 3.61 -2.43
N SER A 30 -11.52 3.88 -2.88
CA SER A 30 -12.40 4.87 -2.23
C SER A 30 -12.70 4.53 -0.76
N ASN A 31 -12.88 3.25 -0.43
CA ASN A 31 -13.10 2.82 0.95
C ASN A 31 -11.83 2.97 1.79
N TRP A 32 -10.66 2.64 1.23
CA TRP A 32 -9.38 2.83 1.90
C TRP A 32 -9.11 4.30 2.23
N GLN A 33 -9.38 5.21 1.28
CA GLN A 33 -9.24 6.64 1.49
C GLN A 33 -10.16 7.15 2.62
N LYS A 34 -11.42 6.69 2.66
CA LYS A 34 -12.34 7.04 3.76
C LYS A 34 -11.86 6.52 5.13
N ASN A 35 -11.29 5.32 5.16
CA ASN A 35 -10.72 4.75 6.38
C ASN A 35 -9.50 5.54 6.86
N GLU A 36 -8.63 5.96 5.92
CA GLU A 36 -7.47 6.81 6.21
C GLU A 36 -7.90 8.19 6.73
N GLU A 37 -8.85 8.84 6.06
CA GLU A 37 -9.38 10.14 6.49
C GLU A 37 -9.88 10.09 7.94
N MET A 38 -10.57 9.02 8.30
CA MET A 38 -11.08 8.84 9.64
C MET A 38 -9.98 8.46 10.63
N TYR A 39 -9.05 7.59 10.23
CA TYR A 39 -7.91 7.20 11.06
C TYR A 39 -7.00 8.39 11.39
N TYR A 40 -6.71 9.23 10.40
CA TYR A 40 -5.89 10.43 10.57
C TYR A 40 -6.68 11.67 11.03
N GLN A 41 -7.97 11.49 11.35
CA GLN A 41 -8.87 12.57 11.82
C GLN A 41 -8.90 13.78 10.87
N LYS A 42 -8.93 13.54 9.57
CA LYS A 42 -9.01 14.61 8.59
C LYS A 42 -10.24 15.46 8.84
N LYS A 43 -10.03 16.73 9.16
CA LYS A 43 -11.12 17.67 9.39
C LYS A 43 -11.88 17.94 8.09
N LYS A 44 -13.17 17.71 8.10
CA LYS A 44 -14.03 18.14 7.01
C LYS A 44 -14.10 19.68 6.98
N PRO A 45 -14.36 20.30 5.80
CA PRO A 45 -14.54 21.74 5.72
C PRO A 45 -15.58 22.21 6.76
N THR A 46 -15.22 23.20 7.56
CA THR A 46 -16.08 23.71 8.60
C THR A 46 -17.21 24.53 7.96
N VAL A 47 -18.44 24.16 8.23
CA VAL A 47 -19.58 25.05 7.95
C VAL A 47 -19.57 26.13 9.03
N ALA A 48 -19.64 27.39 8.64
CA ALA A 48 -19.62 28.50 9.59
C ALA A 48 -20.66 28.30 10.69
N ASN A 49 -20.24 28.48 11.95
CA ASN A 49 -21.07 28.33 13.16
C ASN A 49 -21.58 26.90 13.44
N ARG A 50 -20.85 25.86 13.02
CA ARG A 50 -21.14 24.46 13.40
C ARG A 50 -19.93 23.80 14.02
N ALA A 51 -20.17 22.95 15.01
CA ALA A 51 -19.12 22.10 15.59
C ALA A 51 -18.56 21.13 14.56
N ASN A 52 -17.25 20.95 14.57
CA ASN A 52 -16.54 20.02 13.71
C ASN A 52 -15.44 19.31 14.49
N VAL A 53 -15.86 18.49 15.43
CA VAL A 53 -14.97 17.70 16.30
C VAL A 53 -14.96 16.27 15.81
N SER A 54 -13.79 15.67 15.68
CA SER A 54 -13.60 14.24 15.51
C SER A 54 -13.03 13.65 16.80
N LEU A 55 -13.63 12.58 17.28
CA LEU A 55 -13.22 11.93 18.53
C LEU A 55 -11.97 11.07 18.43
N GLY A 56 -11.48 10.82 17.21
CA GLY A 56 -10.33 9.92 16.99
C GLY A 56 -10.60 8.44 17.32
N ARG A 57 -11.86 8.04 17.40
CA ARG A 57 -12.25 6.66 17.76
C ARG A 57 -11.70 5.60 16.83
N MET A 58 -11.58 5.90 15.53
CA MET A 58 -10.98 4.99 14.58
C MET A 58 -9.50 4.73 14.89
N GLN A 59 -8.77 5.75 15.27
CA GLN A 59 -7.37 5.63 15.66
C GLN A 59 -7.20 4.77 16.92
N GLU A 60 -7.99 5.03 17.95
CA GLU A 60 -8.03 4.25 19.19
C GLU A 60 -8.37 2.78 18.92
N PHE A 61 -9.36 2.53 18.09
CA PHE A 61 -9.79 1.21 17.67
C PHE A 61 -8.68 0.43 16.96
N VAL A 62 -8.04 1.05 15.96
CA VAL A 62 -6.93 0.45 15.23
C VAL A 62 -5.77 0.12 16.15
N HIS A 63 -5.38 1.04 17.05
CA HIS A 63 -4.29 0.81 18.01
C HIS A 63 -4.62 -0.30 19.00
N THR A 64 -5.87 -0.38 19.46
CA THR A 64 -6.32 -1.45 20.37
C THR A 64 -6.27 -2.84 19.69
N LEU A 65 -6.77 -2.93 18.45
CA LEU A 65 -6.68 -4.17 17.68
C LEU A 65 -5.23 -4.54 17.37
N TRP A 66 -4.45 -3.57 16.94
CA TRP A 66 -3.05 -3.75 16.60
C TRP A 66 -2.25 -4.33 17.77
N SER A 67 -2.43 -3.78 18.98
CA SER A 67 -1.77 -4.28 20.19
C SER A 67 -2.19 -5.71 20.58
N LYS A 68 -3.39 -6.15 20.18
CA LYS A 68 -3.88 -7.52 20.44
C LYS A 68 -3.42 -8.54 19.40
N ILE A 69 -3.12 -8.09 18.18
CA ILE A 69 -2.67 -8.94 17.07
C ILE A 69 -1.13 -9.06 17.05
N ASP A 70 -0.44 -8.42 18.00
CA ASP A 70 1.00 -8.45 18.12
C ASP A 70 1.53 -9.84 18.54
N ASN A 71 1.39 -10.79 17.61
CA ASN A 71 2.06 -12.07 17.68
C ASN A 71 3.15 -12.09 16.60
N PRO A 72 4.42 -12.25 16.96
CA PRO A 72 5.52 -12.26 16.00
C PRO A 72 5.35 -13.40 15.00
N LEU A 73 5.73 -13.14 13.77
CA LEU A 73 5.73 -14.13 12.69
C LEU A 73 6.85 -15.15 12.94
N ILE A 74 6.51 -16.35 13.41
CA ILE A 74 7.49 -17.38 13.73
C ILE A 74 7.52 -18.43 12.61
N PHE A 75 8.53 -18.35 11.75
CA PHE A 75 8.89 -19.44 10.84
C PHE A 75 9.85 -20.40 11.53
N LYS A 76 9.57 -21.68 11.51
CA LYS A 76 10.45 -22.70 12.08
C LYS A 76 10.63 -23.86 11.13
N PHE A 77 11.86 -24.14 10.77
CA PHE A 77 12.18 -25.34 10.04
C PHE A 77 12.06 -26.55 10.96
N THR A 78 11.41 -27.60 10.47
CA THR A 78 11.25 -28.86 11.20
C THR A 78 11.98 -29.99 10.48
N LYS A 79 12.55 -30.91 11.26
CA LYS A 79 13.20 -32.09 10.70
C LYS A 79 12.17 -33.08 10.14
N ARG A 80 12.46 -33.64 8.98
CA ARG A 80 11.73 -34.81 8.45
C ARG A 80 12.44 -36.13 8.78
N LYS A 81 13.78 -36.11 8.94
CA LYS A 81 14.62 -37.25 9.30
C LYS A 81 15.60 -36.82 10.40
N GLU A 82 15.96 -37.75 11.28
CA GLU A 82 16.87 -37.47 12.40
C GLU A 82 18.25 -36.97 11.94
N SER A 83 18.75 -37.50 10.81
CA SER A 83 20.01 -37.07 10.19
C SER A 83 20.06 -35.58 9.79
N GLN A 84 18.90 -34.90 9.70
CA GLN A 84 18.78 -33.49 9.32
C GLN A 84 18.80 -32.53 10.49
N LEU A 85 18.86 -33.01 11.74
CA LEU A 85 18.75 -32.18 12.94
C LEU A 85 19.76 -31.03 12.98
N LYS A 86 21.04 -31.33 12.72
CA LYS A 86 22.11 -30.30 12.72
C LYS A 86 21.86 -29.23 11.67
N ARG A 87 21.42 -29.63 10.46
CA ARG A 87 21.13 -28.72 9.35
C ARG A 87 19.90 -27.83 9.66
N VAL A 88 18.87 -28.42 10.24
CA VAL A 88 17.66 -27.68 10.64
C VAL A 88 17.97 -26.66 11.75
N ASN A 89 18.79 -27.02 12.74
CA ASN A 89 19.21 -26.08 13.78
C ASN A 89 20.01 -24.91 13.21
N LEU A 90 20.93 -25.18 12.27
CA LEU A 90 21.68 -24.13 11.57
C LEU A 90 20.76 -23.20 10.79
N LEU A 91 19.80 -23.75 10.01
CA LEU A 91 18.84 -22.97 9.24
C LEU A 91 17.96 -22.10 10.16
N ASN A 92 17.53 -22.62 11.30
CA ASN A 92 16.77 -21.84 12.27
C ASN A 92 17.60 -20.70 12.90
N SER A 93 18.89 -20.94 13.16
CA SER A 93 19.80 -19.90 13.68
C SER A 93 20.05 -18.81 12.64
N LEU A 94 20.30 -19.18 11.37
CA LEU A 94 20.46 -18.22 10.26
C LEU A 94 19.20 -17.40 10.08
N ARG A 95 18.04 -18.05 10.01
CA ARG A 95 16.76 -17.34 9.93
C ARG A 95 16.56 -16.36 11.07
N GLN A 96 16.89 -16.74 12.30
CA GLN A 96 16.77 -15.86 13.47
C GLN A 96 17.72 -14.66 13.36
N SER A 97 18.93 -14.88 12.85
CA SER A 97 19.88 -13.80 12.58
C SER A 97 19.32 -12.84 11.53
N ASP A 98 18.87 -13.38 10.38
CA ASP A 98 18.28 -12.56 9.29
C ASP A 98 17.05 -11.77 9.78
N ALA A 99 16.18 -12.41 10.58
CA ALA A 99 14.99 -11.78 11.12
C ALA A 99 15.33 -10.61 12.07
N ASN A 100 16.36 -10.78 12.90
CA ASN A 100 16.81 -9.73 13.82
C ASN A 100 17.51 -8.59 13.05
N ASP A 101 18.37 -8.92 12.10
CA ASP A 101 19.13 -7.93 11.32
C ASP A 101 18.22 -7.08 10.40
N ASP A 102 17.13 -7.63 9.93
CA ASP A 102 16.18 -6.98 9.03
C ASP A 102 14.87 -6.53 9.72
N TYR A 103 14.79 -6.64 11.04
CA TYR A 103 13.64 -6.22 11.86
C TYR A 103 12.28 -6.80 11.38
N TRP A 104 12.23 -8.09 11.09
CA TRP A 104 11.01 -8.73 10.54
C TRP A 104 9.80 -8.56 11.46
N ASP A 105 9.98 -8.62 12.77
CA ASP A 105 8.88 -8.46 13.73
C ASP A 105 8.23 -7.08 13.63
N ILE A 106 9.04 -6.03 13.48
CA ILE A 106 8.54 -4.65 13.31
C ILE A 106 7.85 -4.50 11.96
N LYS A 107 8.46 -5.03 10.90
CA LYS A 107 7.88 -4.97 9.55
C LYS A 107 6.56 -5.74 9.46
N ASP A 108 6.49 -6.93 10.07
CA ASP A 108 5.26 -7.72 10.16
C ASP A 108 4.17 -6.98 10.95
N LEU A 109 4.54 -6.36 12.06
CA LEU A 109 3.64 -5.56 12.87
C LEU A 109 3.07 -4.36 12.09
N VAL A 110 3.89 -3.66 11.30
CA VAL A 110 3.45 -2.59 10.42
C VAL A 110 2.51 -3.13 9.34
N GLY A 111 2.83 -4.28 8.75
CA GLY A 111 1.97 -4.96 7.78
C GLY A 111 0.60 -5.31 8.37
N LYS A 112 0.54 -5.85 9.58
CA LYS A 112 -0.71 -6.14 10.28
C LYS A 112 -1.57 -4.89 10.51
N LYS A 113 -0.94 -3.76 10.84
CA LYS A 113 -1.63 -2.48 10.93
C LYS A 113 -2.27 -2.08 9.59
N GLN A 114 -1.54 -2.24 8.48
CA GLN A 114 -2.12 -2.03 7.14
C GLN A 114 -3.32 -2.95 6.91
N GLY A 115 -3.21 -4.22 7.27
CA GLY A 115 -4.32 -5.16 7.17
C GLY A 115 -5.56 -4.74 7.95
N ILE A 116 -5.42 -4.16 9.14
CA ILE A 116 -6.55 -3.63 9.93
C ILE A 116 -7.24 -2.47 9.20
N ILE A 117 -6.48 -1.58 8.57
CA ILE A 117 -7.00 -0.35 7.92
C ILE A 117 -7.57 -0.67 6.52
N TYR A 118 -6.85 -1.49 5.73
CA TYR A 118 -7.16 -1.72 4.32
C TYR A 118 -7.79 -3.09 4.03
N GLY A 119 -7.87 -3.97 5.05
CA GLY A 119 -8.40 -5.32 4.92
C GLY A 119 -7.33 -6.36 4.60
N ARG A 120 -6.21 -5.96 4.00
CA ARG A 120 -5.11 -6.86 3.66
C ARG A 120 -3.76 -6.18 3.79
N CYS A 121 -2.75 -6.93 4.18
CA CYS A 121 -1.36 -6.54 4.01
C CYS A 121 -0.66 -7.48 3.03
N VAL A 122 0.38 -6.98 2.39
CA VAL A 122 1.23 -7.71 1.47
C VAL A 122 2.67 -7.49 1.85
N ASN A 123 3.40 -8.57 2.02
CA ASN A 123 4.83 -8.55 2.28
C ASN A 123 5.55 -9.30 1.17
N ASN A 124 6.68 -8.79 0.75
CA ASN A 124 7.56 -9.43 -0.20
C ASN A 124 8.78 -10.00 0.51
N PHE A 125 9.12 -11.26 0.22
CA PHE A 125 10.34 -11.90 0.67
C PHE A 125 11.32 -11.99 -0.50
N PHE A 126 12.53 -11.47 -0.31
CA PHE A 126 13.59 -11.61 -1.28
C PHE A 126 14.92 -11.90 -0.60
N ALA A 127 15.86 -12.46 -1.35
CA ALA A 127 17.21 -12.69 -0.88
C ALA A 127 18.17 -11.78 -1.62
N GLU A 128 19.03 -11.10 -0.88
CA GLU A 128 20.11 -10.30 -1.41
C GLU A 128 21.44 -11.06 -1.33
N SER A 129 22.24 -11.01 -2.40
CA SER A 129 23.50 -11.73 -2.49
C SER A 129 24.76 -10.87 -2.30
N LEU A 130 24.58 -9.58 -1.96
CA LEU A 130 25.66 -8.61 -1.76
C LEU A 130 26.40 -8.85 -0.43
N ASN A 131 27.30 -9.64 -0.22
CA ASN A 131 28.02 -10.03 1.01
C ASN A 131 27.47 -11.28 1.72
N GLY A 132 26.92 -12.21 0.97
CA GLY A 132 26.28 -13.40 1.48
C GLY A 132 24.77 -13.34 1.24
N TYR A 133 24.12 -14.49 1.34
CA TYR A 133 22.65 -14.53 1.20
C TYR A 133 22.02 -14.06 2.50
N LYS A 134 21.34 -12.92 2.45
CA LYS A 134 20.45 -12.43 3.50
C LYS A 134 19.02 -12.44 3.01
N ALA A 135 18.11 -12.93 3.83
CA ALA A 135 16.69 -12.89 3.53
C ALA A 135 16.09 -11.56 4.08
N HIS A 136 15.39 -10.85 3.23
CA HIS A 136 14.75 -9.58 3.56
C HIS A 136 13.23 -9.70 3.47
N LEU A 137 12.54 -9.06 4.40
CA LEU A 137 11.11 -8.84 4.40
C LEU A 137 10.84 -7.37 4.05
N GLU A 138 10.04 -7.12 3.03
CA GLU A 138 9.62 -5.77 2.62
C GLU A 138 8.09 -5.66 2.68
N ASN A 139 7.58 -4.63 3.37
CA ASN A 139 6.16 -4.32 3.33
C ASN A 139 5.83 -3.61 2.03
N VAL A 140 4.93 -4.19 1.27
CA VAL A 140 4.44 -3.60 0.02
C VAL A 140 3.21 -2.76 0.33
N ASP A 141 3.19 -1.52 -0.15
CA ASP A 141 2.03 -0.67 -0.01
C ASP A 141 0.84 -1.27 -0.78
N VAL A 142 -0.31 -1.35 -0.12
CA VAL A 142 -1.53 -1.88 -0.75
C VAL A 142 -1.92 -1.12 -2.01
N TYR A 143 -1.57 0.16 -2.12
CA TYR A 143 -1.81 0.94 -3.32
C TYR A 143 -0.93 0.52 -4.50
N ASP A 144 0.27 0.02 -4.25
CA ASP A 144 1.20 -0.42 -5.30
C ASP A 144 0.96 -1.86 -5.76
N PHE A 145 0.40 -2.72 -4.89
CA PHE A 145 0.24 -4.13 -5.19
C PHE A 145 -0.98 -4.41 -6.07
N LEU A 146 -0.81 -5.21 -7.10
CA LEU A 146 -1.86 -5.69 -7.98
C LEU A 146 -1.80 -7.21 -8.09
N ILE A 147 -2.96 -7.85 -8.22
CA ILE A 147 -3.09 -9.30 -8.35
C ILE A 147 -4.25 -9.64 -9.27
N ASP A 148 -4.20 -10.81 -9.87
CA ASP A 148 -5.29 -11.41 -10.64
C ASP A 148 -6.55 -11.55 -9.77
N PRO A 149 -7.67 -10.94 -10.14
CA PRO A 149 -8.93 -11.06 -9.41
C PRO A 149 -9.42 -12.50 -9.23
N SER A 150 -9.02 -13.40 -10.14
CA SER A 150 -9.43 -14.81 -10.09
C SER A 150 -8.70 -15.63 -9.01
N ALA A 151 -7.66 -15.07 -8.39
CA ALA A 151 -6.81 -15.79 -7.43
C ALA A 151 -7.52 -16.19 -6.14
N GLY A 152 -8.61 -15.51 -5.79
CA GLY A 152 -9.23 -15.64 -4.48
C GLY A 152 -8.38 -15.08 -3.34
N GLY A 153 -8.90 -15.15 -2.13
CA GLY A 153 -8.29 -14.46 -0.98
C GLY A 153 -7.31 -15.28 -0.14
N ILE A 154 -7.24 -16.60 -0.31
CA ILE A 154 -6.44 -17.48 0.54
C ILE A 154 -5.19 -17.97 -0.17
N ASP A 155 -5.33 -18.42 -1.40
CA ASP A 155 -4.27 -19.08 -2.17
C ASP A 155 -3.79 -18.17 -3.32
N ILE A 156 -2.80 -17.34 -3.03
CA ILE A 156 -2.22 -16.44 -4.04
C ILE A 156 -1.48 -17.19 -5.15
N GLU A 157 -1.09 -18.45 -4.93
CA GLU A 157 -0.41 -19.26 -5.94
C GLU A 157 -1.29 -19.62 -7.15
N ARG A 158 -2.61 -19.47 -7.01
CA ARG A 158 -3.56 -19.64 -8.11
C ARG A 158 -3.63 -18.45 -9.05
N ALA A 159 -3.05 -17.30 -8.67
CA ALA A 159 -3.01 -16.14 -9.53
C ALA A 159 -2.23 -16.42 -10.81
N ASN A 160 -2.77 -15.96 -11.95
CA ASN A 160 -2.04 -16.00 -13.21
C ASN A 160 -1.01 -14.87 -13.29
N TYR A 161 -1.25 -13.79 -12.57
CA TYR A 161 -0.34 -12.65 -12.51
C TYR A 161 -0.49 -11.89 -11.19
N MET A 162 0.61 -11.29 -10.76
CA MET A 162 0.64 -10.35 -9.65
C MET A 162 1.93 -9.52 -9.68
N GLY A 163 1.95 -8.46 -8.92
CA GLY A 163 3.18 -7.68 -8.75
C GLY A 163 2.96 -6.37 -8.03
N ASP A 164 4.03 -5.63 -7.86
CA ASP A 164 4.03 -4.35 -7.18
C ASP A 164 4.86 -3.29 -7.92
N TYR A 165 4.48 -2.04 -7.74
CA TYR A 165 5.14 -0.87 -8.32
C TYR A 165 6.03 -0.19 -7.29
N SER A 166 7.06 -0.89 -6.81
CA SER A 166 7.92 -0.40 -5.71
C SER A 166 9.40 -0.30 -6.06
N VAL A 167 9.83 -0.91 -7.16
CA VAL A 167 11.27 -0.95 -7.51
C VAL A 167 11.72 0.39 -8.04
N ILE A 168 12.64 1.04 -7.32
CA ILE A 168 13.22 2.33 -7.71
C ILE A 168 14.70 2.12 -8.01
N LEU A 169 15.12 2.41 -9.23
CA LEU A 169 16.50 2.30 -9.67
C LEU A 169 16.99 3.65 -10.16
N ASN A 170 18.21 4.00 -9.79
CA ASN A 170 18.85 5.18 -10.34
C ASN A 170 19.62 4.83 -11.63
N LYS A 171 20.00 5.84 -12.41
CA LYS A 171 20.72 5.66 -13.67
C LYS A 171 22.00 4.84 -13.49
N LYS A 172 22.77 5.06 -12.41
CA LYS A 172 24.00 4.31 -12.13
C LYS A 172 23.73 2.82 -11.87
N GLN A 173 22.64 2.51 -11.17
CA GLN A 173 22.21 1.12 -10.92
C GLN A 173 21.78 0.43 -12.22
N LEU A 174 21.06 1.13 -13.09
CA LEU A 174 20.68 0.61 -14.41
C LEU A 174 21.92 0.32 -15.27
N GLU A 175 22.87 1.25 -15.31
CA GLU A 175 24.13 1.04 -16.04
C GLU A 175 24.99 -0.10 -15.46
N ALA A 176 25.01 -0.23 -14.13
CA ALA A 176 25.69 -1.35 -13.46
C ALA A 176 25.02 -2.70 -13.81
N GLY A 177 23.69 -2.77 -13.78
CA GLY A 177 22.94 -3.97 -14.17
C GLY A 177 23.14 -4.37 -15.63
N VAL A 178 23.29 -3.37 -16.53
CA VAL A 178 23.67 -3.64 -17.94
C VAL A 178 25.07 -4.23 -18.05
N LYS A 179 26.05 -3.70 -17.28
CA LYS A 179 27.43 -4.24 -17.24
C LYS A 179 27.46 -5.69 -16.72
N ASN A 180 26.65 -5.97 -15.72
CA ASN A 180 26.51 -7.31 -15.13
C ASN A 180 25.65 -8.26 -15.99
N LYS A 181 25.10 -7.80 -17.12
CA LYS A 181 24.20 -8.56 -18.00
C LYS A 181 22.88 -8.97 -17.33
N GLU A 182 22.46 -8.25 -16.30
CA GLU A 182 21.17 -8.45 -15.61
C GLU A 182 20.02 -7.75 -16.34
N TYR A 183 20.32 -6.61 -17.00
CA TYR A 183 19.34 -5.79 -17.71
C TYR A 183 19.65 -5.70 -19.20
N ASP A 184 18.60 -5.55 -20.00
CA ASP A 184 18.71 -5.39 -21.44
C ASP A 184 19.31 -4.02 -21.81
N LYS A 185 20.44 -4.04 -22.53
CA LYS A 185 21.20 -2.82 -22.88
C LYS A 185 20.40 -1.86 -23.76
N VAL A 186 19.58 -2.39 -24.69
CA VAL A 186 18.85 -1.57 -25.65
C VAL A 186 17.70 -0.86 -24.94
N GLN A 187 16.95 -1.59 -24.13
CA GLN A 187 15.82 -1.07 -23.38
C GLN A 187 16.26 -0.02 -22.35
N VAL A 188 17.35 -0.28 -21.61
CA VAL A 188 17.90 0.68 -20.65
C VAL A 188 18.38 1.96 -21.36
N LYS A 189 18.96 1.86 -22.56
CA LYS A 189 19.37 3.03 -23.33
C LYS A 189 18.17 3.84 -23.81
N GLU A 190 17.10 3.20 -24.27
CA GLU A 190 15.85 3.87 -24.66
C GLU A 190 15.21 4.63 -23.49
N LEU A 191 15.17 4.02 -22.30
CA LEU A 191 14.68 4.64 -21.06
C LEU A 191 15.52 5.85 -20.62
N THR A 192 16.85 5.77 -20.73
CA THR A 192 17.74 6.82 -20.25
C THR A 192 17.93 7.98 -21.21
N THR A 193 17.76 7.75 -22.53
CA THR A 193 17.85 8.80 -23.59
C THR A 193 16.51 9.41 -23.94
N GLY A 194 15.40 8.67 -23.81
CA GLY A 194 14.06 9.22 -23.93
C GLY A 194 13.68 9.99 -22.67
N ASN A 195 12.79 10.97 -22.77
CA ASN A 195 12.12 11.58 -21.61
C ASN A 195 11.18 10.58 -20.91
N GLY A 196 11.64 9.34 -20.77
CA GLY A 196 10.90 8.29 -20.11
C GLY A 196 10.65 8.67 -18.64
N ASN A 197 9.43 8.66 -18.23
CA ASN A 197 8.95 8.73 -16.83
C ASN A 197 9.13 10.05 -16.05
N LYS A 198 9.45 11.18 -16.70
CA LYS A 198 9.66 12.43 -15.95
C LYS A 198 8.37 13.15 -15.52
N ASP A 199 7.24 12.92 -16.18
CA ASP A 199 6.06 13.77 -15.98
C ASP A 199 4.72 13.06 -15.74
N ASP A 200 4.62 11.75 -15.92
CA ASP A 200 3.34 11.06 -15.73
C ASP A 200 3.28 10.37 -14.36
N LYS A 201 2.73 11.06 -13.35
CA LYS A 201 2.38 10.40 -12.07
C LYS A 201 1.42 9.25 -12.38
N THR A 202 1.80 8.06 -11.96
CA THR A 202 0.91 6.89 -12.09
C THR A 202 -0.30 7.04 -11.19
N ILE A 203 -1.37 6.27 -11.47
CA ILE A 203 -2.57 6.26 -10.61
C ILE A 203 -2.19 5.89 -9.17
N GLU A 204 -1.26 4.96 -8.98
CA GLU A 204 -0.73 4.55 -7.68
C GLU A 204 -0.02 5.69 -6.95
N GLU A 205 0.82 6.44 -7.67
CA GLU A 205 1.52 7.61 -7.13
C GLU A 205 0.55 8.74 -6.79
N GLN A 206 -0.44 8.97 -7.65
CA GLN A 206 -1.46 9.98 -7.41
C GLN A 206 -2.31 9.66 -6.17
N ASN A 207 -2.66 8.39 -5.96
CA ASN A 207 -3.35 7.95 -4.76
C ASN A 207 -2.49 8.14 -3.50
N LYS A 208 -1.18 7.89 -3.57
CA LYS A 208 -0.26 8.14 -2.46
C LYS A 208 -0.09 9.62 -2.16
N VAL A 209 0.02 10.47 -3.19
CA VAL A 209 0.09 11.93 -3.02
C VAL A 209 -1.20 12.44 -2.37
N ASN A 210 -2.36 11.98 -2.82
CA ASN A 210 -3.65 12.36 -2.21
C ASN A 210 -3.69 11.96 -0.73
N ARG A 211 -3.26 10.73 -0.38
CA ARG A 211 -3.12 10.28 1.00
C ARG A 211 -2.27 11.24 1.83
N THR A 212 -1.14 11.65 1.30
CA THR A 212 -0.18 12.51 2.00
C THR A 212 -0.71 13.93 2.19
N ILE A 213 -1.32 14.51 1.18
CA ILE A 213 -1.96 15.82 1.26
C ILE A 213 -3.10 15.79 2.26
N ASP A 214 -3.90 14.74 2.20
CA ASP A 214 -5.10 14.59 3.02
C ASP A 214 -4.79 14.37 4.50
N THR A 215 -3.67 13.75 4.83
CA THR A 215 -3.28 13.47 6.22
C THR A 215 -2.48 14.61 6.88
N GLY A 216 -2.17 15.68 6.15
CA GLY A 216 -1.32 16.76 6.64
C GLY A 216 0.12 16.35 6.93
N ILE A 217 0.47 15.10 6.67
CA ILE A 217 1.85 14.65 6.63
C ILE A 217 2.42 15.23 5.35
N VAL A 218 3.09 16.37 5.47
CA VAL A 218 3.86 16.92 4.36
C VAL A 218 4.84 15.82 3.94
N SER A 219 4.51 15.09 2.87
CA SER A 219 5.56 14.41 2.17
C SER A 219 6.48 15.57 1.77
N LYS A 220 7.68 15.57 2.31
CA LYS A 220 8.76 16.24 1.56
C LYS A 220 8.54 15.72 0.16
N GLU A 221 8.09 16.59 -0.76
CA GLU A 221 8.17 16.27 -2.17
C GLU A 221 9.54 15.65 -2.29
N VAL A 222 9.59 14.37 -2.61
CA VAL A 222 10.83 13.75 -3.00
C VAL A 222 11.14 14.58 -4.23
N GLU A 223 12.00 15.59 -4.03
CA GLU A 223 12.52 16.40 -5.11
C GLU A 223 12.80 15.42 -6.20
N ASN A 224 12.12 15.58 -7.34
CA ASN A 224 12.25 14.68 -8.47
C ASN A 224 13.74 14.57 -8.73
N LYS A 225 14.37 13.59 -8.09
CA LYS A 225 15.78 13.30 -8.32
C LYS A 225 15.79 12.86 -9.75
N THR A 226 16.25 13.75 -10.62
CA THR A 226 16.20 13.70 -12.09
C THR A 226 16.70 12.39 -12.71
N ASP A 227 17.17 11.46 -11.89
CA ASP A 227 17.81 10.20 -12.30
C ASP A 227 17.20 8.96 -11.66
N GLN A 228 15.97 9.01 -11.13
CA GLN A 228 15.30 7.85 -10.57
C GLN A 228 14.19 7.34 -11.50
N PHE A 229 14.21 6.04 -11.74
CA PHE A 229 13.22 5.31 -12.55
C PHE A 229 12.50 4.31 -11.66
N LYS A 230 11.18 4.25 -11.79
CA LYS A 230 10.33 3.34 -11.03
C LYS A 230 9.79 2.26 -11.93
N PHE A 231 9.81 1.02 -11.43
CA PHE A 231 9.48 -0.16 -12.19
C PHE A 231 8.46 -1.03 -11.46
N TRP A 232 7.64 -1.73 -12.25
CA TRP A 232 6.86 -2.87 -11.82
C TRP A 232 7.78 -4.07 -11.62
N ARG A 233 7.70 -4.67 -10.44
CA ARG A 233 8.14 -6.03 -10.17
C ARG A 233 6.94 -6.92 -10.43
N TRP A 234 6.85 -7.51 -11.62
CA TRP A 234 5.68 -8.19 -12.11
C TRP A 234 5.96 -9.67 -12.37
N TYR A 235 4.98 -10.48 -12.06
CA TYR A 235 4.99 -11.91 -12.33
C TYR A 235 3.81 -12.21 -13.23
N GLU A 236 4.07 -12.80 -14.40
CA GLU A 236 3.08 -13.12 -15.42
C GLU A 236 3.16 -14.58 -15.81
N THR A 237 2.01 -15.25 -15.94
CA THR A 237 1.93 -16.61 -16.50
C THR A 237 1.61 -16.51 -17.99
N PHE A 238 2.55 -16.92 -18.82
CA PHE A 238 2.43 -16.97 -20.27
C PHE A 238 2.61 -18.40 -20.76
N GLU A 239 1.64 -18.95 -21.48
CA GLU A 239 1.67 -20.36 -21.97
C GLU A 239 1.97 -21.40 -20.87
N GLY A 240 1.43 -21.19 -19.66
CA GLY A 240 1.62 -22.08 -18.52
C GLY A 240 2.99 -21.97 -17.82
N VAL A 241 3.84 -21.04 -18.25
CA VAL A 241 5.15 -20.76 -17.64
C VAL A 241 5.09 -19.41 -16.93
N ARG A 242 5.57 -19.36 -15.68
CA ARG A 242 5.68 -18.12 -14.92
C ARG A 242 6.95 -17.35 -15.29
N TYR A 243 6.80 -16.07 -15.55
CA TYR A 243 7.88 -15.14 -15.89
C TYR A 243 7.97 -14.03 -14.85
N TYR A 244 9.19 -13.64 -14.53
CA TYR A 244 9.50 -12.43 -13.80
C TYR A 244 9.78 -11.31 -14.81
N VAL A 245 9.07 -10.20 -14.67
CA VAL A 245 9.16 -9.04 -15.57
C VAL A 245 9.45 -7.80 -14.76
N LEU A 246 10.51 -7.09 -15.09
CA LEU A 246 10.80 -5.76 -14.55
C LEU A 246 10.60 -4.75 -15.66
N MET A 247 9.55 -3.93 -15.56
CA MET A 247 9.15 -3.00 -16.61
C MET A 247 8.62 -1.67 -16.06
N ASP A 248 8.67 -0.63 -16.86
CA ASP A 248 8.07 0.65 -16.54
C ASP A 248 6.54 0.65 -16.76
N ASN A 249 5.89 1.76 -16.45
CA ASN A 249 4.45 1.92 -16.65
C ASN A 249 4.02 2.06 -18.14
N LYS A 250 4.97 2.27 -19.04
CA LYS A 250 4.75 2.39 -20.49
C LYS A 250 4.99 1.06 -21.23
N GLY A 251 5.50 0.06 -20.53
CA GLY A 251 5.76 -1.28 -21.06
C GLY A 251 7.19 -1.50 -21.57
N HIS A 252 8.11 -0.58 -21.29
CA HIS A 252 9.52 -0.83 -21.55
C HIS A 252 10.05 -1.77 -20.48
N TRP A 253 10.36 -2.99 -20.87
CA TRP A 253 10.90 -3.98 -19.97
C TRP A 253 12.43 -3.91 -19.93
N ILE A 254 13.01 -4.01 -18.76
CA ILE A 254 14.47 -4.08 -18.60
C ILE A 254 14.95 -5.49 -18.29
N LYS A 255 14.06 -6.33 -17.75
CA LYS A 255 14.35 -7.72 -17.43
C LYS A 255 13.11 -8.58 -17.66
N VAL A 256 13.28 -9.70 -18.39
CA VAL A 256 12.25 -10.74 -18.55
C VAL A 256 12.95 -12.10 -18.48
N GLU A 257 12.65 -12.85 -17.45
CA GLU A 257 13.25 -14.17 -17.17
C GLU A 257 12.17 -15.15 -16.71
N LYS A 258 12.43 -16.46 -16.88
CA LYS A 258 11.55 -17.47 -16.27
C LYS A 258 11.70 -17.41 -14.76
N MET A 259 10.60 -17.54 -14.06
CA MET A 259 10.61 -17.51 -12.60
C MET A 259 11.48 -18.61 -11.98
N SER A 260 11.52 -19.80 -12.62
CA SER A 260 12.39 -20.91 -12.23
C SER A 260 13.90 -20.61 -12.33
N ASP A 261 14.29 -19.64 -13.15
CA ASP A 261 15.69 -19.23 -13.32
C ASP A 261 16.09 -18.17 -12.28
N VAL A 262 15.10 -17.44 -11.74
CA VAL A 262 15.31 -16.37 -10.74
C VAL A 262 15.16 -16.91 -9.31
N PHE A 263 14.17 -17.77 -9.08
CA PHE A 263 13.85 -18.31 -7.77
C PHE A 263 14.01 -19.83 -7.74
N ALA A 264 14.58 -20.34 -6.66
CA ALA A 264 14.74 -21.78 -6.45
C ALA A 264 13.38 -22.52 -6.31
N SER A 265 12.34 -21.81 -5.85
CA SER A 265 10.95 -22.27 -5.86
C SER A 265 10.19 -21.52 -6.94
N ASN A 266 9.32 -22.20 -7.68
CA ASN A 266 8.43 -21.54 -8.65
C ASN A 266 7.21 -20.90 -7.96
N LEU A 267 7.39 -20.45 -6.70
CA LEU A 267 6.36 -19.82 -5.87
C LEU A 267 6.53 -18.31 -5.89
N TYR A 268 5.44 -17.59 -5.79
CA TYR A 268 5.49 -16.13 -5.68
C TYR A 268 6.15 -15.68 -4.37
N PRO A 269 7.03 -14.68 -4.39
CA PRO A 269 7.75 -14.23 -3.18
C PRO A 269 6.91 -13.31 -2.31
N TYR A 270 5.60 -13.46 -2.33
CA TYR A 270 4.69 -12.65 -1.53
C TYR A 270 4.05 -13.48 -0.42
N TRP A 271 3.91 -12.85 0.72
CA TRP A 271 3.12 -13.32 1.82
C TRP A 271 2.04 -12.30 2.16
N THR A 272 0.84 -12.76 2.42
CA THR A 272 -0.30 -11.88 2.65
C THR A 272 -1.04 -12.28 3.92
N TRP A 273 -1.54 -11.27 4.64
CA TRP A 273 -2.45 -11.44 5.75
C TRP A 273 -3.72 -10.64 5.48
N ALA A 274 -4.88 -11.18 5.83
CA ALA A 274 -6.18 -10.54 5.65
C ALA A 274 -6.92 -10.44 6.98
N SER A 275 -7.62 -9.31 7.20
CA SER A 275 -8.50 -9.12 8.35
C SER A 275 -9.66 -10.11 8.35
N PHE A 276 -10.27 -10.28 7.20
CA PHE A 276 -11.37 -11.23 6.96
C PHE A 276 -11.05 -12.01 5.69
N PRO A 277 -10.35 -13.15 5.80
CA PRO A 277 -10.01 -13.93 4.61
C PRO A 277 -11.28 -14.46 3.93
N ASP A 278 -11.34 -14.30 2.61
CA ASP A 278 -12.41 -14.80 1.75
C ASP A 278 -11.83 -15.76 0.71
N LEU A 279 -12.63 -16.74 0.28
CA LEU A 279 -12.22 -17.71 -0.73
C LEU A 279 -12.22 -17.14 -2.14
N THR A 280 -13.10 -16.18 -2.40
CA THR A 280 -13.42 -15.69 -3.74
C THR A 280 -12.74 -14.36 -4.07
N GLU A 281 -12.57 -13.48 -3.08
CA GLU A 281 -12.01 -12.14 -3.27
C GLU A 281 -10.68 -11.98 -2.54
N PHE A 282 -9.70 -11.45 -3.25
CA PHE A 282 -8.42 -11.06 -2.64
C PHE A 282 -8.57 -9.80 -1.77
N TRP A 283 -9.19 -8.76 -2.30
CA TRP A 283 -9.40 -7.49 -1.58
C TRP A 283 -10.64 -7.56 -0.70
N THR A 284 -10.47 -8.04 0.51
CA THR A 284 -11.54 -8.20 1.49
C THR A 284 -11.79 -6.92 2.29
N PRO A 285 -12.98 -6.76 2.91
CA PRO A 285 -13.24 -5.66 3.81
C PRO A 285 -12.26 -5.63 4.98
N SER A 286 -12.06 -4.45 5.55
CA SER A 286 -11.22 -4.22 6.72
C SER A 286 -12.04 -4.15 8.01
N TYR A 287 -11.38 -4.22 9.16
CA TYR A 287 -12.03 -3.90 10.44
C TYR A 287 -12.55 -2.46 10.46
N CYS A 288 -11.83 -1.55 9.81
CA CYS A 288 -12.24 -0.16 9.71
C CYS A 288 -13.50 0.05 8.86
N ASP A 289 -13.70 -0.77 7.80
CA ASP A 289 -14.91 -0.71 6.98
C ASP A 289 -16.17 -0.96 7.81
N TYR A 290 -16.13 -1.94 8.72
CA TYR A 290 -17.25 -2.26 9.59
C TYR A 290 -17.46 -1.26 10.74
N ALA A 291 -16.38 -0.69 11.26
CA ALA A 291 -16.45 0.25 12.37
C ALA A 291 -16.78 1.68 11.93
N ARG A 292 -16.49 2.03 10.68
CA ARG A 292 -16.57 3.40 10.13
C ARG A 292 -17.93 4.05 10.34
N GLU A 293 -19.01 3.37 9.98
CA GLU A 293 -20.36 3.94 10.06
C GLU A 293 -20.76 4.25 11.51
N ILE A 294 -20.35 3.40 12.46
CA ILE A 294 -20.63 3.59 13.89
C ILE A 294 -19.88 4.83 14.40
N PHE A 295 -18.62 4.98 14.08
CA PHE A 295 -17.81 6.11 14.53
C PHE A 295 -18.24 7.42 13.86
N MET A 296 -18.65 7.37 12.59
CA MET A 296 -19.24 8.54 11.92
C MET A 296 -20.53 9.00 12.62
N ALA A 297 -21.39 8.07 13.01
CA ALA A 297 -22.61 8.39 13.74
C ALA A 297 -22.32 9.01 15.12
N GLN A 298 -21.29 8.52 15.82
CA GLN A 298 -20.84 9.11 17.09
C GLN A 298 -20.32 10.54 16.91
N ASP A 299 -19.47 10.79 15.92
CA ASP A 299 -18.96 12.14 15.63
C ASP A 299 -20.10 13.11 15.30
N VAL A 300 -21.06 12.68 14.47
CA VAL A 300 -22.26 13.48 14.15
C VAL A 300 -23.07 13.80 15.40
N SER A 301 -23.33 12.81 16.25
CA SER A 301 -24.12 12.99 17.48
C SER A 301 -23.47 13.99 18.43
N ILE A 302 -22.15 13.91 18.61
CA ILE A 302 -21.42 14.85 19.46
C ILE A 302 -21.42 16.25 18.88
N ASN A 303 -21.20 16.40 17.58
CA ASN A 303 -21.25 17.70 16.94
C ASN A 303 -22.65 18.33 17.08
N GLN A 304 -23.73 17.55 16.95
CA GLN A 304 -25.09 18.03 17.21
C GLN A 304 -25.29 18.44 18.67
N MET A 305 -24.74 17.66 19.63
CA MET A 305 -24.80 18.06 21.05
C MET A 305 -24.07 19.38 21.31
N LEU A 306 -22.89 19.57 20.70
CA LEU A 306 -22.15 20.83 20.83
C LEU A 306 -22.88 22.01 20.19
N ASP A 307 -23.44 21.83 19.00
CA ASP A 307 -24.24 22.85 18.33
C ASP A 307 -25.48 23.22 19.16
N ASN A 308 -26.16 22.24 19.75
CA ASN A 308 -27.29 22.47 20.65
C ASN A 308 -26.87 23.22 21.93
N ALA A 309 -25.74 22.82 22.53
CA ALA A 309 -25.20 23.50 23.69
C ALA A 309 -24.85 24.97 23.39
N GLU A 310 -24.26 25.23 22.22
CA GLU A 310 -23.99 26.58 21.77
C GLU A 310 -25.27 27.38 21.56
N ALA A 311 -26.30 26.79 20.95
CA ALA A 311 -27.60 27.46 20.73
C ALA A 311 -28.31 27.79 22.05
N ILE A 312 -28.19 26.91 23.07
CA ILE A 312 -28.75 27.15 24.41
C ILE A 312 -27.98 28.28 25.12
N ASN A 313 -26.64 28.25 25.05
CA ASN A 313 -25.79 29.25 25.70
C ASN A 313 -25.83 30.62 25.02
N LYS A 314 -26.10 30.62 23.71
CA LYS A 314 -26.25 31.87 22.90
C LYS A 314 -27.62 31.88 22.21
N PRO A 315 -28.72 31.98 22.96
CA PRO A 315 -30.05 31.90 22.38
C PRO A 315 -30.27 33.04 21.37
N MET A 316 -30.91 32.73 20.26
CA MET A 316 -31.34 33.75 19.30
C MET A 316 -32.29 34.72 20.01
N LYS A 317 -31.93 35.99 20.02
CA LYS A 317 -32.80 37.01 20.53
C LYS A 317 -33.79 37.40 19.43
N VAL A 318 -35.04 37.18 19.69
CA VAL A 318 -36.11 37.78 18.85
C VAL A 318 -36.24 39.24 19.26
N VAL A 319 -35.92 40.13 18.35
CA VAL A 319 -35.98 41.54 18.58
C VAL A 319 -37.13 42.11 17.77
N ASN A 320 -38.01 42.85 18.44
CA ASN A 320 -39.04 43.63 17.74
C ASN A 320 -38.37 44.79 17.01
N THR A 321 -38.27 44.72 15.70
CA THR A 321 -37.61 45.72 14.86
C THR A 321 -38.25 47.11 14.96
N GLY A 322 -39.49 47.20 15.42
CA GLY A 322 -40.15 48.47 15.68
C GLY A 322 -39.71 49.17 16.99
N ALA A 323 -38.95 48.47 17.83
CA ALA A 323 -38.49 49.02 19.13
C ALA A 323 -36.98 49.36 19.15
N ILE A 324 -36.25 49.20 18.05
CA ILE A 324 -34.82 49.47 17.94
C ILE A 324 -34.56 50.44 16.79
N GLU A 325 -34.00 51.58 17.11
CA GLU A 325 -33.64 52.62 16.14
C GLU A 325 -32.41 52.24 15.30
N ASP A 326 -31.51 51.39 15.80
CA ASP A 326 -30.30 50.97 15.09
C ASP A 326 -29.98 49.48 15.26
N LEU A 327 -30.22 48.70 14.20
CA LEU A 327 -29.93 47.27 14.14
C LEU A 327 -28.42 46.94 14.17
N SER A 328 -27.55 47.93 13.92
CA SER A 328 -26.10 47.73 13.95
C SER A 328 -25.58 47.44 15.36
N GLN A 329 -26.26 47.94 16.39
CA GLN A 329 -25.91 47.71 17.79
C GLN A 329 -26.12 46.26 18.24
N LEU A 330 -26.91 45.48 17.51
CA LEU A 330 -27.09 44.05 17.78
C LEU A 330 -25.91 43.18 17.25
N LYS A 331 -25.13 43.70 16.30
CA LYS A 331 -23.97 43.01 15.75
C LYS A 331 -22.76 43.02 16.70
N TYR A 332 -22.64 44.01 17.57
CA TYR A 332 -21.43 44.20 18.38
C TYR A 332 -21.35 43.38 19.67
N ARG A 333 -22.35 42.58 20.02
CA ARG A 333 -22.29 41.70 21.19
C ARG A 333 -21.91 40.25 20.87
N ARG A 334 -21.34 40.00 19.70
CA ARG A 334 -20.95 38.63 19.26
C ARG A 334 -19.56 38.23 19.68
N ASP A 335 -18.72 39.15 20.12
CA ASP A 335 -17.30 38.94 20.45
C ASP A 335 -17.07 39.22 21.94
N GLY A 336 -17.75 38.49 22.80
CA GLY A 336 -17.54 38.52 24.23
C GLY A 336 -17.18 37.15 24.77
#